data_94a2f91370aaacecb49e5be4f843debe
#
_entry.id   94a2f91370aaacecb49e5be4f843debe
#
_cell.length_a   1.000
_cell.length_b   1.000
_cell.length_c   1.000
_cell.angle_alpha   90.00
_cell.angle_beta   90.00
_cell.angle_gamma   90.00
#
_symmetry.space_group_name_H-M   'P 1'
#
loop_
_entity.id
_entity.type
_entity.pdbx_description
1 polymer ?
#
loop_
_entity_poly.entity_id
_entity_poly.type
_entity_poly.pdbx_seq_one_letter_code
_entity_poly.pdbx_strand_id
1 'polypeptide(L)'
;MKEGLWDDMASDYDKSVESNQDPIIIRYLDREMKIISNLCRNICQSNKNCSIIDMGAGTGRAIFALDKMLEKDSVEFVGVEVSKPMIRRANGKKENHGRNPNNIKFLQLDLTDPNLSDHFDSERTNIVMCLYNTLGVIPSEKRQSFVDNMRKIAGTEGLVIITAFNGDDFGFVAPQLYRPMMPMIRKIDDDSFDEENRVFHNSLGFRSQWFTKTQLKSILHSKNVRPIPIEVKVEGKIQTFGNVFPSKEI
;
A
#
# COMPACT_ATOMS: atom_id res chain seq x y z
N MET A 1 4.12 -2.85 17.01
CA MET A 1 3.42 -1.56 16.88
C MET A 1 2.38 -1.47 17.99
N LYS A 2 2.13 -0.26 18.54
CA LYS A 2 1.11 -0.06 19.60
C LYS A 2 -0.28 -0.40 19.02
N GLU A 3 -1.08 -1.16 19.76
CA GLU A 3 -2.46 -1.44 19.39
C GLU A 3 -3.27 -0.14 19.32
N GLY A 4 -4.15 -0.03 18.34
CA GLY A 4 -4.95 1.18 18.10
C GLY A 4 -4.20 2.39 17.51
N LEU A 5 -2.91 2.25 17.17
CA LEU A 5 -2.14 3.38 16.62
C LEU A 5 -2.78 3.99 15.36
N TRP A 6 -3.30 3.15 14.46
CA TRP A 6 -3.97 3.61 13.25
C TRP A 6 -5.30 4.29 13.52
N ASP A 7 -5.98 3.93 14.62
CA ASP A 7 -7.19 4.61 15.05
C ASP A 7 -6.88 6.05 15.46
N ASP A 8 -5.77 6.25 16.19
CA ASP A 8 -5.29 7.57 16.61
C ASP A 8 -4.85 8.46 15.42
N MET A 9 -4.35 7.83 14.35
CA MET A 9 -3.85 8.52 13.16
C MET A 9 -4.93 8.83 12.12
N ALA A 10 -6.10 8.20 12.22
CA ALA A 10 -7.13 8.28 11.18
C ALA A 10 -7.60 9.70 10.87
N SER A 11 -7.61 10.62 11.87
CA SER A 11 -8.02 12.01 11.65
C SER A 11 -7.06 12.80 10.77
N ASP A 12 -5.77 12.49 10.84
CA ASP A 12 -4.71 13.23 10.18
C ASP A 12 -4.17 12.55 8.92
N TYR A 13 -4.58 11.29 8.68
CA TYR A 13 -4.09 10.47 7.57
C TYR A 13 -4.33 11.14 6.21
N ASP A 14 -5.56 11.53 5.92
CA ASP A 14 -5.91 12.14 4.63
C ASP A 14 -5.12 13.42 4.37
N LYS A 15 -4.97 14.27 5.40
CA LYS A 15 -4.20 15.51 5.31
C LYS A 15 -2.70 15.23 5.09
N SER A 16 -2.17 14.21 5.73
CA SER A 16 -0.73 13.88 5.67
C SER A 16 -0.34 13.08 4.44
N VAL A 17 -1.28 12.37 3.82
CA VAL A 17 -1.02 11.48 2.68
C VAL A 17 -1.78 11.95 1.45
N GLU A 18 -3.10 11.80 1.43
CA GLU A 18 -3.93 12.02 0.22
C GLU A 18 -3.99 13.48 -0.22
N SER A 19 -4.14 14.40 0.74
CA SER A 19 -4.23 15.85 0.50
C SER A 19 -2.93 16.59 0.83
N ASN A 20 -1.82 15.86 0.96
CA ASN A 20 -0.51 16.44 1.24
C ASN A 20 -0.11 17.39 0.10
N GLN A 21 0.45 18.54 0.45
CA GLN A 21 0.87 19.56 -0.51
C GLN A 21 2.36 19.46 -0.86
N ASP A 22 3.10 18.55 -0.23
CA ASP A 22 4.51 18.35 -0.54
C ASP A 22 4.69 17.77 -1.95
N PRO A 23 5.47 18.43 -2.83
CA PRO A 23 5.63 17.98 -4.20
C PRO A 23 6.25 16.59 -4.35
N ILE A 24 7.03 16.15 -3.36
CA ILE A 24 7.70 14.84 -3.38
C ILE A 24 6.65 13.76 -3.12
N ILE A 25 5.82 13.93 -2.10
CA ILE A 25 4.74 13.00 -1.76
C ILE A 25 3.72 12.92 -2.91
N ILE A 26 3.29 14.06 -3.44
CA ILE A 26 2.36 14.09 -4.58
C ILE A 26 2.91 13.31 -5.76
N ARG A 27 4.17 13.55 -6.14
CA ARG A 27 4.81 12.85 -7.28
C ARG A 27 4.98 11.36 -7.01
N TYR A 28 5.34 10.98 -5.78
CA TYR A 28 5.44 9.58 -5.40
C TYR A 28 4.10 8.85 -5.58
N LEU A 29 3.03 9.39 -4.98
CA LEU A 29 1.70 8.81 -5.06
C LEU A 29 1.18 8.73 -6.51
N ASP A 30 1.37 9.78 -7.29
CA ASP A 30 0.98 9.80 -8.71
C ASP A 30 1.73 8.73 -9.53
N ARG A 31 3.05 8.59 -9.32
CA ARG A 31 3.86 7.57 -10.00
C ARG A 31 3.46 6.16 -9.60
N GLU A 32 3.26 5.93 -8.30
CA GLU A 32 2.79 4.65 -7.77
C GLU A 32 1.47 4.25 -8.46
N MET A 33 0.48 5.12 -8.44
CA MET A 33 -0.84 4.84 -9.01
C MET A 33 -0.80 4.65 -10.53
N LYS A 34 0.01 5.40 -11.27
CA LYS A 34 0.18 5.21 -12.73
C LYS A 34 0.74 3.83 -13.06
N ILE A 35 1.75 3.37 -12.34
CA ILE A 35 2.33 2.04 -12.55
C ILE A 35 1.28 0.97 -12.25
N ILE A 36 0.63 1.06 -11.09
CA ILE A 36 -0.35 0.07 -10.64
C ILE A 36 -1.57 0.03 -11.56
N SER A 37 -2.11 1.17 -11.96
CA SER A 37 -3.27 1.21 -12.86
C SER A 37 -2.99 0.56 -14.21
N ASN A 38 -1.76 0.70 -14.75
CA ASN A 38 -1.37 0.03 -15.98
C ASN A 38 -1.31 -1.50 -15.81
N LEU A 39 -0.76 -1.98 -14.68
CA LEU A 39 -0.73 -3.41 -14.35
C LEU A 39 -2.15 -3.98 -14.21
N CYS A 40 -3.01 -3.29 -13.45
CA CYS A 40 -4.40 -3.69 -13.26
C CYS A 40 -5.19 -3.69 -14.57
N ARG A 41 -5.00 -2.66 -15.41
CA ARG A 41 -5.69 -2.54 -16.70
C ARG A 41 -5.41 -3.73 -17.59
N ASN A 42 -4.15 -4.13 -17.72
CA ASN A 42 -3.75 -5.27 -18.58
C ASN A 42 -4.46 -6.56 -18.17
N ILE A 43 -4.59 -6.81 -16.86
CA ILE A 43 -5.25 -8.03 -16.36
C ILE A 43 -6.77 -7.93 -16.47
N CYS A 44 -7.35 -6.80 -16.03
CA CYS A 44 -8.80 -6.63 -16.03
C CYS A 44 -9.40 -6.50 -17.43
N GLN A 45 -8.62 -6.10 -18.46
CA GLN A 45 -9.09 -6.09 -19.85
C GLN A 45 -9.33 -7.50 -20.39
N SER A 46 -8.48 -8.44 -20.01
CA SER A 46 -8.58 -9.84 -20.45
C SER A 46 -9.59 -10.67 -19.64
N ASN A 47 -10.00 -10.18 -18.46
CA ASN A 47 -10.85 -10.91 -17.52
C ASN A 47 -12.13 -10.14 -17.22
N LYS A 48 -13.28 -10.77 -17.48
CA LYS A 48 -14.61 -10.17 -17.22
C LYS A 48 -14.97 -10.11 -15.74
N ASN A 49 -14.38 -10.97 -14.92
CA ASN A 49 -14.67 -11.12 -13.49
C ASN A 49 -13.41 -10.82 -12.65
N CYS A 50 -13.06 -9.55 -12.55
CA CYS A 50 -11.84 -9.07 -11.89
C CYS A 50 -12.17 -8.37 -10.57
N SER A 51 -11.37 -8.67 -9.52
CA SER A 51 -11.41 -7.92 -8.27
C SER A 51 -10.05 -7.27 -7.98
N ILE A 52 -10.05 -6.07 -7.47
CA ILE A 52 -8.87 -5.36 -6.98
C ILE A 52 -9.00 -5.21 -5.47
N ILE A 53 -8.08 -5.82 -4.74
CA ILE A 53 -8.12 -5.93 -3.28
C ILE A 53 -6.92 -5.18 -2.71
N ASP A 54 -7.16 -4.15 -1.89
CA ASP A 54 -6.12 -3.33 -1.25
C ASP A 54 -5.97 -3.71 0.22
N MET A 55 -4.84 -4.32 0.57
CA MET A 55 -4.50 -4.79 1.90
C MET A 55 -3.83 -3.68 2.72
N GLY A 56 -4.56 -3.12 3.68
CA GLY A 56 -4.19 -1.91 4.40
C GLY A 56 -4.70 -0.66 3.68
N ALA A 57 -5.97 -0.69 3.28
CA ALA A 57 -6.58 0.33 2.43
C ALA A 57 -6.67 1.72 3.10
N GLY A 58 -6.53 1.79 4.42
CA GLY A 58 -6.67 3.04 5.18
C GLY A 58 -8.02 3.69 4.90
N THR A 59 -8.00 4.92 4.40
CA THR A 59 -9.20 5.69 4.04
C THR A 59 -9.65 5.49 2.59
N GLY A 60 -9.11 4.47 1.88
CA GLY A 60 -9.55 4.08 0.55
C GLY A 60 -8.88 4.82 -0.61
N ARG A 61 -7.80 5.57 -0.38
CA ARG A 61 -7.11 6.39 -1.40
C ARG A 61 -6.87 5.64 -2.72
N ALA A 62 -6.24 4.48 -2.64
CA ALA A 62 -5.87 3.72 -3.84
C ALA A 62 -7.10 3.15 -4.56
N ILE A 63 -8.08 2.67 -3.82
CA ILE A 63 -9.35 2.15 -4.35
C ILE A 63 -10.05 3.23 -5.19
N PHE A 64 -10.26 4.41 -4.64
CA PHE A 64 -10.93 5.51 -5.35
C PHE A 64 -10.13 6.02 -6.56
N ALA A 65 -8.80 6.06 -6.45
CA ALA A 65 -7.94 6.44 -7.56
C ALA A 65 -8.01 5.41 -8.71
N LEU A 66 -7.95 4.11 -8.40
CA LEU A 66 -8.02 3.06 -9.42
C LEU A 66 -9.39 2.97 -10.08
N ASP A 67 -10.48 3.11 -9.33
CA ASP A 67 -11.83 3.14 -9.91
C ASP A 67 -11.95 4.27 -10.94
N LYS A 68 -11.45 5.48 -10.63
CA LYS A 68 -11.40 6.59 -11.58
C LYS A 68 -10.50 6.32 -12.78
N MET A 69 -9.33 5.69 -12.59
CA MET A 69 -8.33 5.49 -13.65
C MET A 69 -8.68 4.34 -14.60
N LEU A 70 -9.36 3.30 -14.09
CA LEU A 70 -9.71 2.12 -14.89
C LEU A 70 -11.00 2.32 -15.67
N GLU A 71 -11.95 3.09 -15.14
CA GLU A 71 -13.25 3.42 -15.76
C GLU A 71 -14.03 2.16 -16.20
N LYS A 72 -13.94 1.07 -15.41
CA LYS A 72 -14.52 -0.22 -15.76
C LYS A 72 -15.52 -0.69 -14.69
N ASP A 73 -16.81 -0.64 -15.01
CA ASP A 73 -17.90 -0.97 -14.07
C ASP A 73 -17.96 -2.45 -13.67
N SER A 74 -17.28 -3.35 -14.40
CA SER A 74 -17.25 -4.77 -14.07
C SER A 74 -16.17 -5.16 -13.05
N VAL A 75 -15.33 -4.22 -12.59
CA VAL A 75 -14.31 -4.46 -11.58
C VAL A 75 -14.89 -4.24 -10.19
N GLU A 76 -14.71 -5.22 -9.31
CA GLU A 76 -15.01 -5.07 -7.90
C GLU A 76 -13.77 -4.53 -7.17
N PHE A 77 -13.96 -3.57 -6.27
CA PHE A 77 -12.91 -2.99 -5.45
C PHE A 77 -13.15 -3.31 -3.97
N VAL A 78 -12.16 -3.90 -3.32
CA VAL A 78 -12.27 -4.29 -1.91
C VAL A 78 -11.09 -3.71 -1.13
N GLY A 79 -11.37 -2.82 -0.18
CA GLY A 79 -10.38 -2.33 0.79
C GLY A 79 -10.43 -3.14 2.07
N VAL A 80 -9.29 -3.65 2.52
CA VAL A 80 -9.15 -4.36 3.80
C VAL A 80 -8.37 -3.48 4.76
N GLU A 81 -8.90 -3.24 5.95
CA GLU A 81 -8.28 -2.35 6.94
C GLU A 81 -8.67 -2.80 8.36
N VAL A 82 -7.75 -2.74 9.30
CA VAL A 82 -8.00 -3.13 10.70
C VAL A 82 -8.62 -1.99 11.51
N SER A 83 -8.31 -0.75 11.15
CA SER A 83 -8.78 0.44 11.88
C SER A 83 -10.22 0.79 11.53
N LYS A 84 -11.09 0.68 12.52
CA LYS A 84 -12.50 1.07 12.37
C LYS A 84 -12.69 2.56 12.04
N PRO A 85 -11.94 3.52 12.61
CA PRO A 85 -12.00 4.93 12.18
C PRO A 85 -11.60 5.15 10.72
N MET A 86 -10.57 4.43 10.21
CA MET A 86 -10.19 4.49 8.81
C MET A 86 -11.32 4.00 7.89
N ILE A 87 -11.91 2.84 8.21
CA ILE A 87 -13.07 2.27 7.49
C ILE A 87 -14.25 3.24 7.45
N ARG A 88 -14.58 3.90 8.59
CA ARG A 88 -15.67 4.90 8.60
C ARG A 88 -15.38 6.06 7.63
N ARG A 89 -14.14 6.53 7.57
CA ARG A 89 -13.74 7.59 6.62
C ARG A 89 -13.82 7.11 5.17
N ALA A 90 -13.35 5.90 4.88
CA ALA A 90 -13.46 5.29 3.56
C ALA A 90 -14.92 5.18 3.09
N ASN A 91 -15.82 4.71 3.94
CA ASN A 91 -17.25 4.64 3.62
C ASN A 91 -17.88 6.03 3.41
N GLY A 92 -17.52 7.04 4.22
CA GLY A 92 -17.98 8.41 3.99
C GLY A 92 -17.52 9.00 2.66
N LYS A 93 -16.29 8.68 2.22
CA LYS A 93 -15.82 9.07 0.88
C LYS A 93 -16.57 8.33 -0.23
N LYS A 94 -16.86 7.04 -0.03
CA LYS A 94 -17.63 6.22 -0.96
C LYS A 94 -19.00 6.81 -1.29
N GLU A 95 -19.72 7.32 -0.29
CA GLU A 95 -21.03 7.96 -0.46
C GLU A 95 -20.98 9.17 -1.41
N ASN A 96 -19.85 9.86 -1.44
CA ASN A 96 -19.60 11.03 -2.29
C ASN A 96 -18.80 10.71 -3.57
N HIS A 97 -18.52 9.42 -3.81
CA HIS A 97 -17.76 8.99 -4.97
C HIS A 97 -18.67 8.93 -6.20
N GLY A 98 -18.42 9.77 -7.19
CA GLY A 98 -19.32 10.02 -8.33
C GLY A 98 -19.48 8.86 -9.34
N ARG A 99 -18.85 7.69 -9.11
CA ARG A 99 -18.98 6.48 -9.92
C ARG A 99 -19.84 5.43 -9.21
N ASN A 100 -19.76 4.17 -9.62
CA ASN A 100 -20.58 3.10 -9.07
C ASN A 100 -20.14 2.67 -7.65
N PRO A 101 -20.71 3.23 -6.59
CA PRO A 101 -20.31 2.91 -5.21
C PRO A 101 -20.64 1.45 -4.83
N ASN A 102 -21.52 0.77 -5.57
CA ASN A 102 -21.88 -0.62 -5.27
C ASN A 102 -20.76 -1.60 -5.54
N ASN A 103 -19.81 -1.24 -6.43
CA ASN A 103 -18.66 -2.06 -6.73
C ASN A 103 -17.49 -1.86 -5.73
N ILE A 104 -17.65 -0.97 -4.76
CA ILE A 104 -16.64 -0.68 -3.75
C ILE A 104 -17.09 -1.20 -2.39
N LYS A 105 -16.24 -1.97 -1.72
CA LYS A 105 -16.47 -2.50 -0.37
C LYS A 105 -15.27 -2.23 0.52
N PHE A 106 -15.52 -1.98 1.81
CA PHE A 106 -14.46 -1.91 2.83
C PHE A 106 -14.77 -2.92 3.94
N LEU A 107 -13.78 -3.79 4.23
CA LEU A 107 -13.86 -4.87 5.21
C LEU A 107 -12.94 -4.58 6.38
N GLN A 108 -13.46 -4.65 7.60
CA GLN A 108 -12.65 -4.54 8.81
C GLN A 108 -12.10 -5.92 9.17
N LEU A 109 -10.87 -6.22 8.75
CA LEU A 109 -10.21 -7.52 8.96
C LEU A 109 -8.74 -7.31 9.35
N ASP A 110 -8.18 -8.24 10.13
CA ASP A 110 -6.75 -8.31 10.38
C ASP A 110 -6.04 -8.96 9.18
N LEU A 111 -5.10 -8.24 8.60
CA LEU A 111 -4.31 -8.72 7.45
C LEU A 111 -3.48 -9.97 7.75
N THR A 112 -3.24 -10.25 9.03
CA THR A 112 -2.43 -11.38 9.49
C THR A 112 -3.26 -12.57 9.97
N ASP A 113 -4.60 -12.50 9.83
CA ASP A 113 -5.49 -13.63 10.15
C ASP A 113 -5.22 -14.78 9.16
N PRO A 114 -4.94 -16.01 9.65
CA PRO A 114 -4.71 -17.17 8.79
C PRO A 114 -5.92 -17.56 7.93
N ASN A 115 -7.13 -17.17 8.33
CA ASN A 115 -8.37 -17.41 7.60
C ASN A 115 -8.80 -16.23 6.69
N LEU A 116 -7.94 -15.23 6.53
CA LEU A 116 -8.25 -14.03 5.75
C LEU A 116 -8.77 -14.35 4.33
N SER A 117 -8.22 -15.40 3.70
CA SER A 117 -8.64 -15.81 2.34
C SER A 117 -10.09 -16.23 2.22
N ASP A 118 -10.73 -16.68 3.29
CA ASP A 118 -12.09 -17.19 3.26
C ASP A 118 -13.15 -16.08 3.04
N HIS A 119 -12.72 -14.83 3.13
CA HIS A 119 -13.54 -13.65 2.86
C HIS A 119 -13.58 -13.24 1.38
N PHE A 120 -12.84 -13.93 0.50
CA PHE A 120 -12.71 -13.55 -0.91
C PHE A 120 -13.13 -14.67 -1.85
N ASP A 121 -13.74 -14.27 -2.97
CA ASP A 121 -14.17 -15.18 -4.01
C ASP A 121 -12.95 -15.70 -4.81
N SER A 122 -12.70 -17.00 -4.73
CA SER A 122 -11.60 -17.66 -5.42
C SER A 122 -11.85 -17.87 -6.92
N GLU A 123 -13.10 -17.69 -7.39
CA GLU A 123 -13.43 -17.83 -8.82
C GLU A 123 -13.20 -16.54 -9.62
N ARG A 124 -12.88 -15.46 -8.91
CA ARG A 124 -12.51 -14.19 -9.54
C ARG A 124 -11.03 -14.11 -9.82
N THR A 125 -10.67 -13.35 -10.84
CA THR A 125 -9.26 -12.95 -11.04
C THR A 125 -8.94 -11.85 -10.04
N ASN A 126 -8.27 -12.20 -8.95
CA ASN A 126 -7.97 -11.28 -7.86
C ASN A 126 -6.60 -10.59 -8.05
N ILE A 127 -6.59 -9.26 -8.10
CA ILE A 127 -5.38 -8.45 -8.01
C ILE A 127 -5.28 -7.97 -6.57
N VAL A 128 -4.33 -8.52 -5.82
CA VAL A 128 -4.15 -8.25 -4.39
C VAL A 128 -2.98 -7.28 -4.21
N MET A 129 -3.23 -6.12 -3.62
CA MET A 129 -2.25 -5.06 -3.47
C MET A 129 -1.91 -4.82 -2.01
N CYS A 130 -0.67 -4.43 -1.74
CA CYS A 130 -0.18 -3.90 -0.48
C CYS A 130 0.66 -2.68 -0.79
N LEU A 131 0.14 -1.48 -0.55
CA LEU A 131 0.68 -0.24 -1.09
C LEU A 131 1.26 0.67 -0.02
N TYR A 132 2.01 1.68 -0.47
CA TYR A 132 2.56 2.76 0.37
C TYR A 132 3.31 2.23 1.58
N ASN A 133 4.12 1.19 1.38
CA ASN A 133 4.93 0.55 2.42
C ASN A 133 4.14 -0.06 3.60
N THR A 134 2.88 -0.46 3.40
CA THR A 134 2.09 -1.18 4.43
C THR A 134 2.85 -2.41 4.96
N LEU A 135 3.58 -3.14 4.09
CA LEU A 135 4.44 -4.25 4.51
C LEU A 135 5.48 -3.84 5.57
N GLY A 136 5.98 -2.61 5.51
CA GLY A 136 6.98 -2.07 6.42
C GLY A 136 6.44 -1.84 7.84
N VAL A 137 5.14 -1.67 8.01
CA VAL A 137 4.48 -1.48 9.30
C VAL A 137 3.96 -2.79 9.91
N ILE A 138 3.89 -3.86 9.11
CA ILE A 138 3.57 -5.20 9.62
C ILE A 138 4.77 -5.74 10.42
N PRO A 139 4.55 -6.31 11.62
CA PRO A 139 5.60 -6.95 12.41
C PRO A 139 6.38 -7.98 11.60
N SER A 140 7.69 -7.99 11.74
CA SER A 140 8.59 -8.82 10.91
C SER A 140 8.23 -10.31 10.91
N GLU A 141 7.85 -10.81 12.08
CA GLU A 141 7.45 -12.22 12.30
C GLU A 141 6.12 -12.60 11.63
N LYS A 142 5.31 -11.60 11.27
CA LYS A 142 4.00 -11.80 10.60
C LYS A 142 4.04 -11.56 9.08
N ARG A 143 5.13 -11.00 8.54
CA ARG A 143 5.20 -10.61 7.11
C ARG A 143 5.07 -11.77 6.17
N GLN A 144 5.68 -12.91 6.52
CA GLN A 144 5.59 -14.09 5.66
C GLN A 144 4.16 -14.61 5.55
N SER A 145 3.47 -14.80 6.68
CA SER A 145 2.07 -15.24 6.67
C SER A 145 1.15 -14.24 5.96
N PHE A 146 1.42 -12.94 6.10
CA PHE A 146 0.70 -11.91 5.35
C PHE A 146 0.88 -12.04 3.84
N VAL A 147 2.12 -12.23 3.35
CA VAL A 147 2.39 -12.41 1.92
C VAL A 147 1.79 -13.71 1.40
N ASP A 148 1.80 -14.77 2.21
CA ASP A 148 1.18 -16.05 1.85
C ASP A 148 -0.36 -15.93 1.76
N ASN A 149 -0.99 -15.15 2.64
CA ASN A 149 -2.41 -14.79 2.52
C ASN A 149 -2.70 -14.03 1.20
N MET A 150 -1.89 -13.03 0.85
CA MET A 150 -2.05 -12.32 -0.42
C MET A 150 -2.00 -13.27 -1.62
N ARG A 151 -1.07 -14.22 -1.62
CA ARG A 151 -0.93 -15.22 -2.68
C ARG A 151 -2.12 -16.17 -2.74
N LYS A 152 -2.58 -16.63 -1.59
CA LYS A 152 -3.74 -17.53 -1.49
C LYS A 152 -4.99 -16.84 -2.05
N ILE A 153 -5.19 -15.57 -1.74
CA ILE A 153 -6.30 -14.76 -2.26
C ILE A 153 -6.17 -14.51 -3.77
N ALA A 154 -4.96 -14.19 -4.23
CA ALA A 154 -4.72 -13.96 -5.66
C ALA A 154 -4.93 -15.23 -6.52
N GLY A 155 -4.64 -16.40 -5.96
CA GLY A 155 -4.71 -17.68 -6.68
C GLY A 155 -3.70 -17.77 -7.84
N THR A 156 -3.92 -18.71 -8.74
CA THR A 156 -3.02 -18.95 -9.88
C THR A 156 -3.15 -17.92 -11.00
N GLU A 157 -4.35 -17.40 -11.21
CA GLU A 157 -4.65 -16.46 -12.30
C GLU A 157 -4.51 -14.98 -11.89
N GLY A 158 -4.56 -14.71 -10.59
CA GLY A 158 -4.44 -13.36 -10.05
C GLY A 158 -3.02 -12.79 -10.02
N LEU A 159 -2.88 -11.62 -9.45
CA LEU A 159 -1.61 -10.90 -9.32
C LEU A 159 -1.45 -10.39 -7.88
N VAL A 160 -0.25 -10.51 -7.33
CA VAL A 160 0.13 -9.82 -6.09
C VAL A 160 1.01 -8.63 -6.44
N ILE A 161 0.65 -7.44 -5.95
CA ILE A 161 1.43 -6.21 -6.09
C ILE A 161 1.82 -5.72 -4.70
N ILE A 162 3.12 -5.54 -4.46
CA ILE A 162 3.61 -4.92 -3.24
C ILE A 162 4.43 -3.70 -3.60
N THR A 163 4.11 -2.55 -3.00
CA THR A 163 4.97 -1.38 -3.06
C THR A 163 5.66 -1.19 -1.71
N ALA A 164 6.95 -0.91 -1.77
CA ALA A 164 7.76 -0.73 -0.57
C ALA A 164 8.74 0.43 -0.75
N PHE A 165 9.04 1.11 0.34
CA PHE A 165 10.04 2.18 0.33
C PHE A 165 11.43 1.59 0.15
N ASN A 166 12.25 2.26 -0.68
CA ASN A 166 13.56 1.81 -1.04
C ASN A 166 14.57 2.03 0.10
N GLY A 167 15.01 0.95 0.72
CA GLY A 167 15.96 0.99 1.83
C GLY A 167 17.38 1.35 1.42
N ASP A 168 17.74 1.22 0.14
CA ASP A 168 19.08 1.58 -0.34
C ASP A 168 19.31 3.11 -0.30
N ASP A 169 18.22 3.89 -0.36
CA ASP A 169 18.28 5.37 -0.29
C ASP A 169 17.73 5.91 1.06
N PHE A 170 17.60 5.07 2.09
CA PHE A 170 16.91 5.41 3.35
C PHE A 170 17.43 6.70 3.99
N GLY A 171 18.74 6.83 4.23
CA GLY A 171 19.32 7.98 4.93
C GLY A 171 19.00 9.32 4.28
N PHE A 172 18.94 9.35 2.95
CA PHE A 172 18.61 10.57 2.21
C PHE A 172 17.11 10.77 2.00
N VAL A 173 16.39 9.72 1.65
CA VAL A 173 14.98 9.81 1.23
C VAL A 173 14.00 9.82 2.39
N ALA A 174 14.26 9.05 3.47
CA ALA A 174 13.32 8.94 4.58
C ALA A 174 13.00 10.29 5.27
N PRO A 175 13.99 11.17 5.52
CA PRO A 175 13.68 12.50 6.06
C PRO A 175 12.78 13.34 5.15
N GLN A 176 12.93 13.23 3.82
CA GLN A 176 12.12 13.94 2.84
C GLN A 176 10.68 13.44 2.82
N LEU A 177 10.46 12.18 3.15
CA LEU A 177 9.14 11.57 3.20
C LEU A 177 8.43 11.82 4.55
N TYR A 178 9.13 11.61 5.68
CA TYR A 178 8.46 11.65 6.99
C TYR A 178 8.26 13.07 7.54
N ARG A 179 9.12 14.04 7.24
CA ARG A 179 8.94 15.41 7.73
C ARG A 179 7.62 16.06 7.29
N PRO A 180 7.20 15.97 6.01
CA PRO A 180 5.89 16.45 5.58
C PRO A 180 4.70 15.68 6.20
N MET A 181 4.94 14.47 6.71
CA MET A 181 3.92 13.62 7.34
C MET A 181 3.78 13.86 8.87
N MET A 182 4.47 14.86 9.42
CA MET A 182 4.42 15.19 10.85
C MET A 182 3.02 15.29 11.45
N PRO A 183 1.99 15.83 10.77
CA PRO A 183 0.64 15.84 11.34
C PRO A 183 0.13 14.46 11.71
N MET A 184 0.48 13.41 10.93
CA MET A 184 0.08 12.04 11.19
C MET A 184 1.00 11.34 12.18
N ILE A 185 2.33 11.37 11.94
CA ILE A 185 3.31 10.66 12.78
C ILE A 185 3.57 11.36 14.11
N ARG A 186 3.20 12.66 14.21
CA ARG A 186 3.18 13.53 15.39
C ARG A 186 4.55 13.83 16.00
N LYS A 187 5.55 12.98 15.82
CA LYS A 187 6.87 13.15 16.41
C LYS A 187 7.96 12.56 15.55
N ILE A 188 9.08 13.27 15.50
CA ILE A 188 10.38 12.77 15.04
C ILE A 188 11.34 12.99 16.21
N ASP A 189 11.86 11.90 16.76
CA ASP A 189 12.87 11.91 17.81
C ASP A 189 14.28 11.97 17.20
N ASP A 190 15.29 12.24 17.98
CA ASP A 190 16.68 12.36 17.49
C ASP A 190 17.21 11.02 16.89
N ASP A 191 16.69 9.89 17.38
CA ASP A 191 17.01 8.54 16.95
C ASP A 191 15.98 7.91 15.99
N SER A 192 15.01 8.70 15.50
CA SER A 192 13.92 8.19 14.66
C SER A 192 14.37 7.56 13.35
N PHE A 193 15.54 7.92 12.84
CA PHE A 193 16.09 7.41 11.57
C PHE A 193 17.22 6.42 11.85
N ASP A 194 16.89 5.16 12.08
CA ASP A 194 17.84 4.05 12.22
C ASP A 194 18.34 3.65 10.81
N GLU A 195 19.46 4.23 10.38
CA GLU A 195 20.02 3.99 9.04
C GLU A 195 20.57 2.56 8.89
N GLU A 196 21.11 1.98 9.96
CA GLU A 196 21.68 0.63 9.93
C GLU A 196 20.60 -0.41 9.62
N ASN A 197 19.45 -0.31 10.30
CA ASN A 197 18.33 -1.22 10.14
C ASN A 197 17.31 -0.73 9.10
N ARG A 198 17.48 0.49 8.57
CA ARG A 198 16.54 1.13 7.62
C ARG A 198 15.13 1.21 8.18
N VAL A 199 15.03 1.71 9.41
CA VAL A 199 13.77 1.80 10.14
C VAL A 199 13.54 3.25 10.55
N PHE A 200 12.36 3.76 10.21
CA PHE A 200 11.84 4.93 10.89
C PHE A 200 10.99 4.48 12.08
N HIS A 201 11.21 5.06 13.24
CA HIS A 201 10.40 4.83 14.43
C HIS A 201 10.25 6.12 15.25
N ASN A 202 9.32 6.14 16.19
CA ASN A 202 9.22 7.20 17.17
C ASN A 202 8.74 6.69 18.53
N SER A 203 8.91 7.53 19.56
CA SER A 203 8.51 7.21 20.93
C SER A 203 7.00 7.07 21.13
N LEU A 204 6.17 7.40 20.16
CA LEU A 204 4.72 7.18 20.16
C LEU A 204 4.31 5.79 19.67
N GLY A 205 5.28 4.99 19.20
CA GLY A 205 5.10 3.59 18.78
C GLY A 205 4.89 3.40 17.27
N PHE A 206 5.03 4.46 16.46
CA PHE A 206 5.08 4.29 15.00
C PHE A 206 6.42 3.66 14.61
N ARG A 207 6.36 2.67 13.72
CA ARG A 207 7.53 2.00 13.18
C ARG A 207 7.27 1.61 11.73
N SER A 208 8.24 1.90 10.85
CA SER A 208 8.17 1.61 9.43
C SER A 208 9.52 1.14 8.92
N GLN A 209 9.60 -0.12 8.50
CA GLN A 209 10.78 -0.73 7.86
C GLN A 209 10.83 -0.35 6.39
N TRP A 210 12.01 0.03 5.90
CA TRP A 210 12.32 0.16 4.50
C TRP A 210 13.11 -1.06 4.02
N PHE A 211 12.98 -1.42 2.74
CA PHE A 211 13.51 -2.68 2.24
C PHE A 211 14.48 -2.48 1.09
N THR A 212 15.59 -3.19 1.12
CA THR A 212 16.40 -3.39 -0.09
C THR A 212 15.66 -4.32 -1.07
N LYS A 213 16.03 -4.25 -2.34
CA LYS A 213 15.50 -5.17 -3.37
C LYS A 213 15.71 -6.64 -3.00
N THR A 214 16.86 -6.96 -2.39
CA THR A 214 17.20 -8.32 -1.96
C THR A 214 16.30 -8.79 -0.83
N GLN A 215 16.05 -7.96 0.18
CA GLN A 215 15.15 -8.29 1.29
C GLN A 215 13.72 -8.57 0.78
N LEU A 216 13.19 -7.72 -0.11
CA LEU A 216 11.85 -7.96 -0.67
C LEU A 216 11.78 -9.21 -1.54
N LYS A 217 12.77 -9.48 -2.39
CA LYS A 217 12.82 -10.73 -3.17
C LYS A 217 12.84 -11.95 -2.26
N SER A 218 13.52 -11.89 -1.11
CA SER A 218 13.53 -12.96 -0.13
C SER A 218 12.15 -13.17 0.50
N ILE A 219 11.48 -12.10 0.94
CA ILE A 219 10.12 -12.18 1.52
C ILE A 219 9.11 -12.70 0.48
N LEU A 220 9.26 -12.29 -0.78
CA LEU A 220 8.39 -12.71 -1.86
C LEU A 220 8.72 -14.11 -2.41
N HIS A 221 9.79 -14.76 -1.93
CA HIS A 221 10.28 -16.04 -2.47
C HIS A 221 10.31 -16.10 -4.02
N SER A 222 10.57 -14.95 -4.65
CA SER A 222 10.52 -14.84 -6.11
C SER A 222 11.89 -14.45 -6.66
N LYS A 223 12.47 -15.34 -7.46
CA LYS A 223 13.75 -15.09 -8.15
C LYS A 223 13.56 -14.30 -9.45
N ASN A 224 12.37 -14.33 -10.05
CA ASN A 224 12.12 -13.86 -11.42
C ASN A 224 11.43 -12.49 -11.48
N VAL A 225 10.97 -11.94 -10.35
CA VAL A 225 10.30 -10.64 -10.33
C VAL A 225 11.31 -9.51 -10.54
N ARG A 226 11.06 -8.68 -11.53
CA ARG A 226 11.81 -7.43 -11.75
C ARG A 226 11.07 -6.29 -11.06
N PRO A 227 11.65 -5.65 -10.03
CA PRO A 227 11.01 -4.50 -9.41
C PRO A 227 10.93 -3.33 -10.39
N ILE A 228 9.80 -2.63 -10.39
CA ILE A 228 9.58 -1.39 -11.14
C ILE A 228 9.86 -0.24 -10.17
N PRO A 229 10.88 0.60 -10.41
CA PRO A 229 11.23 1.68 -9.49
C PRO A 229 10.18 2.81 -9.52
N ILE A 230 9.91 3.38 -8.34
CA ILE A 230 9.17 4.63 -8.18
C ILE A 230 10.20 5.74 -7.97
N GLU A 231 10.48 6.49 -9.01
CA GLU A 231 11.47 7.55 -9.00
C GLU A 231 10.82 8.93 -8.87
N VAL A 232 11.38 9.75 -7.99
CA VAL A 232 10.96 11.14 -7.76
C VAL A 232 12.17 12.05 -7.78
N LYS A 233 12.03 13.24 -8.36
CA LYS A 233 13.10 14.23 -8.41
C LYS A 233 13.14 15.02 -7.11
N VAL A 234 14.31 14.98 -6.44
CA VAL A 234 14.62 15.74 -5.23
C VAL A 234 15.88 16.54 -5.47
N GLU A 235 15.87 17.84 -5.15
CA GLU A 235 17.03 18.74 -5.34
C GLU A 235 17.66 18.66 -6.74
N GLY A 236 16.83 18.48 -7.76
CA GLY A 236 17.31 18.37 -9.13
C GLY A 236 17.81 16.97 -9.54
N LYS A 237 17.97 16.03 -8.60
CA LYS A 237 18.42 14.66 -8.87
C LYS A 237 17.25 13.68 -8.76
N ILE A 238 17.28 12.63 -9.59
CA ILE A 238 16.33 11.53 -9.49
C ILE A 238 16.76 10.62 -8.34
N GLN A 239 15.82 10.30 -7.45
CA GLN A 239 15.98 9.36 -6.35
C GLN A 239 14.94 8.26 -6.45
N THR A 240 15.27 7.07 -5.96
CA THR A 240 14.32 5.97 -5.89
C THR A 240 13.62 5.97 -4.54
N PHE A 241 12.38 6.45 -4.50
CA PHE A 241 11.56 6.49 -3.28
C PHE A 241 10.96 5.14 -2.91
N GLY A 242 10.72 4.28 -3.91
CA GLY A 242 10.13 2.98 -3.67
C GLY A 242 10.21 2.09 -4.90
N ASN A 243 9.64 0.89 -4.78
CA ASN A 243 9.57 -0.07 -5.87
C ASN A 243 8.21 -0.78 -5.84
N VAL A 244 7.70 -1.10 -7.04
CA VAL A 244 6.55 -1.99 -7.23
C VAL A 244 7.06 -3.38 -7.55
N PHE A 245 6.55 -4.38 -6.85
CA PHE A 245 6.93 -5.78 -7.01
C PHE A 245 5.71 -6.60 -7.45
N PRO A 246 5.50 -6.79 -8.75
CA PRO A 246 4.49 -7.74 -9.22
C PRO A 246 4.97 -9.18 -8.99
N SER A 247 4.06 -10.10 -8.64
CA SER A 247 4.40 -11.52 -8.37
C SER A 247 4.49 -12.38 -9.62
N LYS A 248 4.06 -11.88 -10.77
CA LYS A 248 4.20 -12.53 -12.08
C LYS A 248 5.05 -11.64 -12.99
N GLU A 249 5.79 -12.25 -13.92
CA GLU A 249 6.39 -11.50 -15.03
C GLU A 249 5.27 -10.98 -15.93
N ILE A 250 5.25 -9.66 -16.14
CA ILE A 250 4.27 -8.95 -16.98
C ILE A 250 4.97 -8.39 -18.18
#